data_595cc4773e7afbb6fb395c951581b609
#
_entry.id   595cc4773e7afbb6fb395c951581b609
#
_cell.length_a   1.000
_cell.length_b   1.000
_cell.length_c   1.000
_cell.angle_alpha   90.00
_cell.angle_beta   90.00
_cell.angle_gamma   90.00
#
_symmetry.space_group_name_H-M   'P 1'
#
loop_
_entity.id
_entity.type
_entity.pdbx_description
1 polymer ?
#
loop_
_entity_poly.entity_id
_entity_poly.type
_entity_poly.pdbx_seq_one_letter_code
_entity_poly.pdbx_strand_id
1 'polypeptide(L)'
;MLHLNNLDIGYNKKINIQPINGNFILGNLVVLLGRNGTGKTTLLKTMSKFLSPINGSVSIKGDSLDTISAKDLSQTLSIVNTERIQIPYLTVYDLIALGRYPYLGFLGKLRETDHQFIKSILNDLTIDHLKDKYITSCSDGEQQMVMLARALAQDTPIILLDEATAHLDFINRIKIFHTLQTLAHKNNKLIFMATHDLQIALKYADKVILFLDGKIEINSTQYFLDNQSIDSVFSIEGVDYKLF
;
A
#
# COMPACT_ATOMS: atom_id res chain seq x y z
N MET A 1 11.91 5.34 10.18
CA MET A 1 11.20 6.22 9.22
C MET A 1 9.74 6.42 9.62
N LEU A 2 8.96 5.35 9.79
CA LEU A 2 7.60 5.37 10.32
C LEU A 2 7.54 4.58 11.61
N HIS A 3 6.93 5.15 12.67
CA HIS A 3 6.82 4.53 13.99
C HIS A 3 5.35 4.52 14.42
N LEU A 4 4.91 3.39 14.94
CA LEU A 4 3.63 3.19 15.61
C LEU A 4 3.92 3.05 17.11
N ASN A 5 3.30 3.87 17.94
CA ASN A 5 3.53 3.89 19.37
C ASN A 5 2.23 3.71 20.13
N ASN A 6 2.06 2.54 20.75
CA ASN A 6 0.87 2.14 21.49
C ASN A 6 -0.44 2.47 20.75
N LEU A 7 -0.45 2.21 19.44
CA LEU A 7 -1.50 2.65 18.54
C LEU A 7 -2.74 1.77 18.66
N ASP A 8 -3.86 2.37 19.08
CA ASP A 8 -5.19 1.78 19.04
C ASP A 8 -5.94 2.32 17.81
N ILE A 9 -6.45 1.42 16.98
CA ILE A 9 -7.18 1.75 15.75
C ILE A 9 -8.66 1.40 15.85
N GLY A 10 -9.49 2.12 15.12
CA GLY A 10 -10.94 1.89 15.06
C GLY A 10 -11.67 3.10 14.48
N TYR A 11 -12.97 2.98 14.23
CA TYR A 11 -13.78 4.11 13.76
C TYR A 11 -14.35 4.90 14.95
N ASN A 12 -15.40 4.38 15.60
CA ASN A 12 -16.00 5.01 16.80
C ASN A 12 -15.59 4.28 18.08
N LYS A 13 -15.12 3.06 17.95
CA LYS A 13 -14.64 2.22 19.03
C LYS A 13 -13.35 1.55 18.59
N LYS A 14 -12.48 1.29 19.54
CA LYS A 14 -11.27 0.49 19.34
C LYS A 14 -11.64 -0.88 18.77
N ILE A 15 -10.89 -1.33 17.75
CA ILE A 15 -10.91 -2.72 17.33
C ILE A 15 -10.33 -3.54 18.49
N ASN A 16 -10.91 -4.70 18.77
CA ASN A 16 -10.48 -5.55 19.89
C ASN A 16 -9.15 -6.26 19.59
N ILE A 17 -8.08 -5.48 19.53
CA ILE A 17 -6.70 -5.92 19.35
C ILE A 17 -5.80 -5.19 20.35
N GLN A 18 -4.66 -5.79 20.66
CA GLN A 18 -3.63 -5.14 21.49
C GLN A 18 -3.10 -3.85 20.80
N PRO A 19 -2.62 -2.87 21.60
CA PRO A 19 -1.98 -1.67 21.04
C PRO A 19 -0.80 -2.05 20.13
N ILE A 20 -0.75 -1.42 18.97
CA ILE A 20 0.22 -1.72 17.91
C ILE A 20 1.50 -0.91 18.17
N ASN A 21 2.62 -1.61 18.26
CA ASN A 21 3.95 -1.02 18.33
C ASN A 21 4.81 -1.51 17.16
N GLY A 22 5.42 -0.61 16.42
CA GLY A 22 6.23 -1.01 15.26
C GLY A 22 7.14 0.09 14.75
N ASN A 23 8.33 -0.34 14.29
CA ASN A 23 9.32 0.54 13.67
C ASN A 23 9.62 0.06 12.25
N PHE A 24 9.43 0.95 11.29
CA PHE A 24 9.59 0.65 9.87
C PHE A 24 10.58 1.61 9.24
N ILE A 25 11.47 1.06 8.42
CA ILE A 25 12.54 1.81 7.74
C ILE A 25 12.32 1.80 6.23
N LEU A 26 12.94 2.74 5.54
CA LEU A 26 13.00 2.70 4.08
C LEU A 26 13.72 1.43 3.61
N GLY A 27 13.46 1.03 2.37
CA GLY A 27 14.03 -0.19 1.80
C GLY A 27 13.25 -1.45 2.11
N ASN A 28 12.07 -1.37 2.77
CA ASN A 28 11.28 -2.54 3.10
C ASN A 28 9.92 -2.57 2.38
N LEU A 29 9.58 -3.75 1.90
CA LEU A 29 8.21 -4.15 1.54
C LEU A 29 7.59 -4.85 2.76
N VAL A 30 6.57 -4.24 3.34
CA VAL A 30 5.84 -4.73 4.52
C VAL A 30 4.47 -5.19 4.09
N VAL A 31 4.09 -6.44 4.36
CA VAL A 31 2.76 -6.95 4.04
C VAL A 31 1.90 -7.05 5.30
N LEU A 32 0.62 -6.69 5.15
CA LEU A 32 -0.40 -6.85 6.18
C LEU A 32 -1.22 -8.09 5.83
N LEU A 33 -1.14 -9.12 6.66
CA LEU A 33 -1.83 -10.39 6.50
C LEU A 33 -2.85 -10.60 7.62
N GLY A 34 -3.94 -11.28 7.32
CA GLY A 34 -5.00 -11.61 8.27
C GLY A 34 -6.35 -11.76 7.59
N ARG A 35 -7.34 -12.29 8.32
CA ARG A 35 -8.71 -12.47 7.82
C ARG A 35 -9.37 -11.12 7.49
N ASN A 36 -10.50 -11.18 6.77
CA ASN A 36 -11.30 -9.98 6.49
C ASN A 36 -11.86 -9.39 7.80
N GLY A 37 -11.92 -8.06 7.86
CA GLY A 37 -12.44 -7.37 9.05
C GLY A 37 -11.49 -7.26 10.25
N THR A 38 -10.25 -7.80 10.16
CA THR A 38 -9.29 -7.76 11.28
C THR A 38 -8.65 -6.38 11.51
N GLY A 39 -8.82 -5.41 10.59
CA GLY A 39 -8.33 -4.05 10.79
C GLY A 39 -7.18 -3.62 9.87
N LYS A 40 -6.80 -4.41 8.86
CA LYS A 40 -5.75 -4.06 7.90
C LYS A 40 -5.97 -2.70 7.23
N THR A 41 -7.13 -2.53 6.59
CA THR A 41 -7.55 -1.24 5.98
C THR A 41 -7.63 -0.12 7.01
N THR A 42 -8.09 -0.41 8.23
CA THR A 42 -8.17 0.58 9.31
C THR A 42 -6.79 1.06 9.71
N LEU A 43 -5.81 0.16 9.81
CA LEU A 43 -4.42 0.54 10.07
C LEU A 43 -3.85 1.43 8.95
N LEU A 44 -4.04 1.05 7.68
CA LEU A 44 -3.59 1.86 6.54
C LEU A 44 -4.24 3.25 6.53
N LYS A 45 -5.56 3.34 6.79
CA LYS A 45 -6.27 4.62 6.91
C LYS A 45 -5.76 5.47 8.08
N THR A 46 -5.41 4.84 9.21
CA THR A 46 -4.83 5.56 10.35
C THR A 46 -3.42 6.06 10.02
N MET A 47 -2.59 5.26 9.38
CA MET A 47 -1.23 5.65 8.96
C MET A 47 -1.23 6.75 7.89
N SER A 48 -2.32 6.91 7.14
CA SER A 48 -2.48 7.93 6.10
C SER A 48 -3.20 9.20 6.56
N LYS A 49 -3.53 9.32 7.87
CA LYS A 49 -4.30 10.44 8.43
C LYS A 49 -5.74 10.56 7.93
N PHE A 50 -6.27 9.54 7.22
CA PHE A 50 -7.70 9.47 6.87
C PHE A 50 -8.57 9.09 8.07
N LEU A 51 -7.98 8.46 9.08
CA LEU A 51 -8.65 8.08 10.31
C LEU A 51 -7.74 8.45 11.49
N SER A 52 -8.30 9.14 12.47
CA SER A 52 -7.56 9.45 13.70
C SER A 52 -7.38 8.18 14.54
N PRO A 53 -6.22 8.00 15.19
CA PRO A 53 -6.05 6.93 16.15
C PRO A 53 -7.03 7.10 17.34
N ILE A 54 -7.46 5.99 17.94
CA ILE A 54 -8.25 6.02 19.20
C ILE A 54 -7.33 6.41 20.37
N ASN A 55 -6.15 5.79 20.44
CA ASN A 55 -5.06 6.13 21.36
C ASN A 55 -3.72 5.94 20.66
N GLY A 56 -2.66 6.40 21.31
CA GLY A 56 -1.31 6.28 20.79
C GLY A 56 -1.03 7.26 19.68
N SER A 57 0.01 6.99 18.88
CA SER A 57 0.43 7.91 17.83
C SER A 57 1.14 7.22 16.68
N VAL A 58 1.10 7.87 15.52
CA VAL A 58 1.93 7.56 14.36
C VAL A 58 2.92 8.71 14.17
N SER A 59 4.19 8.41 13.93
CA SER A 59 5.18 9.41 13.59
C SER A 59 5.95 9.05 12.33
N ILE A 60 6.32 10.07 11.54
CA ILE A 60 7.09 9.93 10.30
C ILE A 60 8.32 10.84 10.41
N LYS A 61 9.52 10.29 10.26
CA LYS A 61 10.80 11.00 10.41
C LYS A 61 10.99 11.69 11.78
N GLY A 62 10.25 11.26 12.81
CA GLY A 62 10.27 11.85 14.15
C GLY A 62 9.13 12.83 14.42
N ASP A 63 8.47 13.34 13.38
CA ASP A 63 7.33 14.23 13.52
C ASP A 63 6.04 13.45 13.72
N SER A 64 5.17 13.92 14.64
CA SER A 64 3.84 13.34 14.80
C SER A 64 3.01 13.54 13.52
N LEU A 65 2.32 12.48 13.08
CA LEU A 65 1.46 12.53 11.90
C LEU A 65 0.42 13.67 12.00
N ASP A 66 -0.06 13.97 13.20
CA ASP A 66 -1.06 15.02 13.43
C ASP A 66 -0.53 16.42 13.11
N THR A 67 0.78 16.65 13.29
CA THR A 67 1.42 17.95 13.06
C THR A 67 1.86 18.16 11.60
N ILE A 68 1.95 17.10 10.82
CA ILE A 68 2.37 17.17 9.40
C ILE A 68 1.28 17.87 8.58
N SER A 69 1.64 18.91 7.83
CA SER A 69 0.71 19.60 6.94
C SER A 69 0.21 18.68 5.82
N ALA A 70 -0.98 18.95 5.26
CA ALA A 70 -1.51 18.19 4.14
C ALA A 70 -0.57 18.19 2.92
N LYS A 71 0.12 19.30 2.67
CA LYS A 71 1.10 19.44 1.60
C LYS A 71 2.31 18.53 1.84
N ASP A 72 2.91 18.60 3.03
CA ASP A 72 4.10 17.80 3.35
C ASP A 72 3.75 16.29 3.40
N LEU A 73 2.57 15.96 3.91
CA LEU A 73 2.08 14.59 3.90
C LEU A 73 1.92 14.06 2.48
N SER A 74 1.37 14.86 1.55
CA SER A 74 1.21 14.47 0.15
C SER A 74 2.53 14.26 -0.60
N GLN A 75 3.63 14.84 -0.11
CA GLN A 75 4.99 14.59 -0.62
C GLN A 75 5.73 13.48 0.14
N THR A 76 5.14 12.98 1.23
CA THR A 76 5.75 11.96 2.09
C THR A 76 5.09 10.60 1.94
N LEU A 77 3.79 10.57 1.67
CA LEU A 77 2.99 9.35 1.65
C LEU A 77 1.99 9.37 0.51
N SER A 78 1.93 8.27 -0.24
CA SER A 78 0.87 7.99 -1.21
C SER A 78 0.05 6.78 -0.79
N ILE A 79 -1.22 6.73 -1.23
CA ILE A 79 -2.14 5.64 -0.92
C ILE A 79 -2.91 5.19 -2.16
N VAL A 80 -3.06 3.88 -2.30
CA VAL A 80 -3.95 3.24 -3.26
C VAL A 80 -5.07 2.57 -2.52
N ASN A 81 -6.30 2.96 -2.83
CA ASN A 81 -7.53 2.33 -2.35
C ASN A 81 -8.12 1.45 -3.46
N THR A 82 -8.98 0.51 -3.08
CA THR A 82 -9.69 -0.40 -4.00
C THR A 82 -10.90 0.24 -4.71
N GLU A 83 -11.22 1.49 -4.42
CA GLU A 83 -12.40 2.15 -4.99
C GLU A 83 -12.26 2.36 -6.49
N ARG A 84 -13.32 1.96 -7.23
CA ARG A 84 -13.42 2.22 -8.67
C ARG A 84 -13.57 3.71 -8.96
N ILE A 85 -12.82 4.18 -9.93
CA ILE A 85 -12.97 5.55 -10.45
C ILE A 85 -13.97 5.56 -11.58
N GLN A 86 -15.05 6.33 -11.43
CA GLN A 86 -16.10 6.51 -12.44
C GLN A 86 -16.22 7.98 -12.84
N ILE A 87 -15.10 8.55 -13.30
CA ILE A 87 -15.08 9.94 -13.79
C ILE A 87 -15.15 9.88 -15.32
N PRO A 88 -16.23 10.38 -15.94
CA PRO A 88 -16.36 10.42 -17.40
C PRO A 88 -15.26 11.27 -18.04
N TYR A 89 -14.81 10.88 -19.22
CA TYR A 89 -13.83 11.60 -20.06
C TYR A 89 -12.45 11.82 -19.41
N LEU A 90 -12.14 11.23 -18.26
CA LEU A 90 -10.80 11.26 -17.68
C LEU A 90 -9.96 10.17 -18.34
N THR A 91 -8.87 10.55 -18.99
CA THR A 91 -7.93 9.59 -19.58
C THR A 91 -7.07 8.92 -18.51
N VAL A 92 -6.52 7.76 -18.81
CA VAL A 92 -5.55 7.07 -17.95
C VAL A 92 -4.35 7.99 -17.69
N TYR A 93 -3.85 8.65 -18.72
CA TYR A 93 -2.74 9.59 -18.60
C TYR A 93 -3.06 10.74 -17.62
N ASP A 94 -4.23 11.37 -17.77
CA ASP A 94 -4.64 12.47 -16.89
C ASP A 94 -4.76 12.03 -15.43
N LEU A 95 -5.33 10.83 -15.20
CA LEU A 95 -5.46 10.28 -13.86
C LEU A 95 -4.08 10.03 -13.22
N ILE A 96 -3.12 9.49 -13.96
CA ILE A 96 -1.75 9.27 -13.46
C ILE A 96 -1.07 10.62 -13.19
N ALA A 97 -1.29 11.60 -14.08
CA ALA A 97 -0.74 12.95 -13.95
C ALA A 97 -1.20 13.68 -12.68
N LEU A 98 -2.40 13.36 -12.16
CA LEU A 98 -2.85 13.86 -10.84
C LEU A 98 -1.89 13.45 -9.70
N GLY A 99 -1.13 12.37 -9.85
CA GLY A 99 -0.09 12.00 -8.89
C GLY A 99 0.99 13.08 -8.74
N ARG A 100 1.22 13.90 -9.78
CA ARG A 100 2.20 15.01 -9.72
C ARG A 100 1.68 16.27 -9.05
N TYR A 101 0.38 16.32 -8.70
CA TYR A 101 -0.25 17.51 -8.10
C TYR A 101 0.53 18.13 -6.93
N PRO A 102 1.11 17.36 -5.98
CA PRO A 102 1.88 17.92 -4.86
C PRO A 102 3.12 18.74 -5.27
N TYR A 103 3.58 18.61 -6.51
CA TYR A 103 4.80 19.24 -7.03
C TYR A 103 4.52 20.36 -8.02
N LEU A 104 3.24 20.58 -8.38
CA LEU A 104 2.87 21.61 -9.33
C LEU A 104 3.03 22.99 -8.70
N GLY A 105 3.53 23.94 -9.51
CA GLY A 105 3.58 25.35 -9.15
C GLY A 105 2.19 26.00 -9.24
N PHE A 106 2.14 27.32 -9.00
CA PHE A 106 0.92 28.12 -8.98
C PHE A 106 0.05 27.97 -10.24
N LEU A 107 0.65 27.76 -11.41
CA LEU A 107 -0.07 27.61 -12.68
C LEU A 107 -0.62 26.19 -12.89
N GLY A 108 -0.37 25.24 -12.02
CA GLY A 108 -0.86 23.86 -12.13
C GLY A 108 -0.36 23.09 -13.37
N LYS A 109 0.72 23.54 -14.01
CA LYS A 109 1.25 22.92 -15.24
C LYS A 109 2.31 21.87 -14.92
N LEU A 110 2.22 20.73 -15.57
CA LEU A 110 3.27 19.70 -15.59
C LEU A 110 4.51 20.24 -16.32
N ARG A 111 5.68 19.87 -15.84
CA ARG A 111 6.97 20.14 -16.49
C ARG A 111 7.31 18.97 -17.42
N GLU A 112 8.23 19.19 -18.36
CA GLU A 112 8.73 18.13 -19.23
C GLU A 112 9.28 16.92 -18.43
N THR A 113 9.93 17.17 -17.30
CA THR A 113 10.41 16.13 -16.37
C THR A 113 9.27 15.29 -15.80
N ASP A 114 8.11 15.89 -15.51
CA ASP A 114 6.94 15.15 -15.03
C ASP A 114 6.36 14.25 -16.12
N HIS A 115 6.29 14.72 -17.37
CA HIS A 115 5.86 13.93 -18.53
C HIS A 115 6.78 12.72 -18.75
N GLN A 116 8.09 12.91 -18.70
CA GLN A 116 9.07 11.82 -18.83
C GLN A 116 8.96 10.82 -17.67
N PHE A 117 8.75 11.29 -16.46
CA PHE A 117 8.56 10.43 -15.29
C PHE A 117 7.29 9.59 -15.40
N ILE A 118 6.16 10.20 -15.78
CA ILE A 118 4.90 9.46 -16.02
C ILE A 118 5.12 8.40 -17.11
N LYS A 119 5.81 8.76 -18.20
CA LYS A 119 6.10 7.81 -19.29
C LYS A 119 6.94 6.62 -18.80
N SER A 120 7.93 6.83 -17.93
CA SER A 120 8.72 5.73 -17.39
C SER A 120 7.83 4.78 -16.56
N ILE A 121 6.92 5.31 -15.72
CA ILE A 121 5.98 4.49 -14.92
C ILE A 121 5.05 3.67 -15.81
N LEU A 122 4.51 4.29 -16.88
CA LEU A 122 3.66 3.59 -17.86
C LEU A 122 4.37 2.39 -18.48
N ASN A 123 5.65 2.56 -18.83
CA ASN A 123 6.49 1.50 -19.39
C ASN A 123 6.83 0.42 -18.35
N ASP A 124 7.24 0.81 -17.16
CA ASP A 124 7.60 -0.12 -16.07
C ASP A 124 6.44 -1.03 -15.68
N LEU A 125 5.21 -0.49 -15.69
CA LEU A 125 3.99 -1.23 -15.45
C LEU A 125 3.40 -1.89 -16.72
N THR A 126 3.98 -1.67 -17.88
CA THR A 126 3.53 -2.22 -19.18
C THR A 126 2.09 -1.79 -19.54
N ILE A 127 1.70 -0.56 -19.19
CA ILE A 127 0.36 0.01 -19.41
C ILE A 127 0.35 1.23 -20.35
N ASP A 128 1.44 1.52 -21.08
CA ASP A 128 1.50 2.66 -22.00
C ASP A 128 0.40 2.60 -23.09
N HIS A 129 0.00 1.40 -23.48
CA HIS A 129 -1.10 1.18 -24.43
C HIS A 129 -2.48 1.64 -23.91
N LEU A 130 -2.63 1.93 -22.61
CA LEU A 130 -3.86 2.40 -21.99
C LEU A 130 -3.93 3.93 -21.90
N LYS A 131 -2.83 4.65 -22.08
CA LYS A 131 -2.70 6.07 -21.72
C LYS A 131 -3.80 6.98 -22.26
N ASP A 132 -4.26 6.74 -23.49
CA ASP A 132 -5.27 7.54 -24.17
C ASP A 132 -6.70 7.00 -23.96
N LYS A 133 -6.88 5.85 -23.30
CA LYS A 133 -8.21 5.33 -22.95
C LYS A 133 -8.85 6.14 -21.84
N TYR A 134 -10.17 6.26 -21.85
CA TYR A 134 -10.91 6.75 -20.70
C TYR A 134 -10.89 5.71 -19.58
N ILE A 135 -10.73 6.14 -18.33
CA ILE A 135 -10.63 5.24 -17.16
C ILE A 135 -11.89 4.37 -17.02
N THR A 136 -13.05 4.89 -17.39
CA THR A 136 -14.34 4.16 -17.38
C THR A 136 -14.41 3.02 -18.41
N SER A 137 -13.54 3.03 -19.42
CA SER A 137 -13.44 1.96 -20.44
C SER A 137 -12.41 0.89 -20.07
N CYS A 138 -11.70 1.06 -18.96
CA CYS A 138 -10.73 0.09 -18.48
C CYS A 138 -11.41 -1.00 -17.66
N SER A 139 -10.91 -2.24 -17.77
CA SER A 139 -11.29 -3.33 -16.89
C SER A 139 -10.86 -3.04 -15.44
N ASP A 140 -11.39 -3.79 -14.48
CA ASP A 140 -11.04 -3.61 -13.07
C ASP A 140 -9.55 -3.77 -12.82
N GLY A 141 -8.93 -4.78 -13.43
CA GLY A 141 -7.48 -4.99 -13.35
C GLY A 141 -6.68 -3.85 -13.97
N GLU A 142 -7.10 -3.33 -15.16
CA GLU A 142 -6.49 -2.16 -15.79
C GLU A 142 -6.63 -0.91 -14.89
N GLN A 143 -7.81 -0.66 -14.31
CA GLN A 143 -8.01 0.47 -13.37
C GLN A 143 -7.09 0.37 -12.16
N GLN A 144 -6.91 -0.83 -11.62
CA GLN A 144 -6.05 -1.08 -10.48
C GLN A 144 -4.58 -0.80 -10.81
N MET A 145 -4.12 -1.21 -11.98
CA MET A 145 -2.77 -0.88 -12.49
C MET A 145 -2.58 0.63 -12.66
N VAL A 146 -3.61 1.33 -13.15
CA VAL A 146 -3.59 2.78 -13.31
C VAL A 146 -3.55 3.51 -11.95
N MET A 147 -4.30 3.01 -10.96
CA MET A 147 -4.24 3.55 -9.60
C MET A 147 -2.87 3.38 -8.94
N LEU A 148 -2.24 2.23 -9.16
CA LEU A 148 -0.85 2.01 -8.75
C LEU A 148 0.08 3.00 -9.46
N ALA A 149 -0.04 3.15 -10.79
CA ALA A 149 0.75 4.10 -11.56
C ALA A 149 0.61 5.54 -11.03
N ARG A 150 -0.61 5.96 -10.67
CA ARG A 150 -0.88 7.27 -10.06
C ARG A 150 -0.14 7.44 -8.73
N ALA A 151 -0.18 6.42 -7.87
CA ALA A 151 0.53 6.47 -6.59
C ALA A 151 2.05 6.50 -6.77
N LEU A 152 2.58 5.78 -7.75
CA LEU A 152 4.00 5.84 -8.12
C LEU A 152 4.38 7.22 -8.69
N ALA A 153 3.49 7.83 -9.49
CA ALA A 153 3.71 9.17 -10.03
C ALA A 153 3.77 10.24 -8.95
N GLN A 154 3.18 10.01 -7.79
CA GLN A 154 3.30 10.90 -6.63
C GLN A 154 4.72 10.90 -6.01
N ASP A 155 5.55 9.91 -6.34
CA ASP A 155 6.98 9.79 -5.97
C ASP A 155 7.28 10.03 -4.49
N THR A 156 6.51 9.44 -3.63
CA THR A 156 6.65 9.54 -2.18
C THR A 156 7.60 8.47 -1.63
N PRO A 157 8.29 8.73 -0.50
CA PRO A 157 9.10 7.71 0.18
C PRO A 157 8.28 6.61 0.84
N ILE A 158 7.00 6.85 1.17
CA ILE A 158 6.09 5.86 1.77
C ILE A 158 4.93 5.62 0.81
N ILE A 159 4.59 4.35 0.56
CA ILE A 159 3.45 3.95 -0.28
C ILE A 159 2.59 2.97 0.52
N LEU A 160 1.30 3.27 0.63
CA LEU A 160 0.31 2.40 1.26
C LEU A 160 -0.62 1.82 0.20
N LEU A 161 -0.78 0.50 0.18
CA LEU A 161 -1.57 -0.23 -0.81
C LEU A 161 -2.61 -1.09 -0.07
N ASP A 162 -3.89 -0.78 -0.29
CA ASP A 162 -4.98 -1.57 0.27
C ASP A 162 -5.52 -2.48 -0.83
N GLU A 163 -5.24 -3.79 -0.74
CA GLU A 163 -5.66 -4.83 -1.68
C GLU A 163 -5.37 -4.54 -3.16
N ALA A 164 -4.24 -3.90 -3.45
CA ALA A 164 -3.88 -3.43 -4.79
C ALA A 164 -3.71 -4.54 -5.85
N THR A 165 -3.91 -5.82 -5.52
CA THR A 165 -3.83 -6.97 -6.43
C THR A 165 -5.13 -7.76 -6.56
N ALA A 166 -6.22 -7.35 -5.89
CA ALA A 166 -7.44 -8.15 -5.75
C ALA A 166 -8.09 -8.56 -7.09
N HIS A 167 -8.02 -7.70 -8.12
CA HIS A 167 -8.67 -7.93 -9.42
C HIS A 167 -7.68 -8.33 -10.53
N LEU A 168 -6.45 -8.68 -10.16
CA LEU A 168 -5.41 -9.06 -11.11
C LEU A 168 -5.34 -10.59 -11.25
N ASP A 169 -5.00 -11.06 -12.45
CA ASP A 169 -4.61 -12.45 -12.66
C ASP A 169 -3.31 -12.79 -11.93
N PHE A 170 -3.03 -14.07 -11.79
CA PHE A 170 -1.88 -14.57 -11.03
C PHE A 170 -0.53 -14.03 -11.52
N ILE A 171 -0.35 -13.92 -12.85
CA ILE A 171 0.91 -13.43 -13.43
C ILE A 171 1.10 -11.95 -13.14
N ASN A 172 0.05 -11.15 -13.27
CA ASN A 172 0.10 -9.72 -12.99
C ASN A 172 0.30 -9.47 -11.48
N ARG A 173 -0.29 -10.27 -10.59
CA ARG A 173 0.01 -10.22 -9.15
C ARG A 173 1.51 -10.40 -8.86
N ILE A 174 2.14 -11.43 -9.43
CA ILE A 174 3.58 -11.68 -9.27
C ILE A 174 4.40 -10.48 -9.77
N LYS A 175 4.06 -9.94 -10.95
CA LYS A 175 4.75 -8.76 -11.49
C LYS A 175 4.66 -7.55 -10.56
N ILE A 176 3.49 -7.28 -9.99
CA ILE A 176 3.29 -6.19 -9.03
C ILE A 176 4.17 -6.39 -7.79
N PHE A 177 4.12 -7.57 -7.17
CA PHE A 177 4.95 -7.83 -5.98
C PHE A 177 6.44 -7.66 -6.28
N HIS A 178 6.91 -8.17 -7.42
CA HIS A 178 8.31 -7.98 -7.86
C HIS A 178 8.64 -6.50 -8.08
N THR A 179 7.73 -5.74 -8.71
CA THR A 179 7.91 -4.29 -8.92
C THR A 179 7.97 -3.55 -7.58
N LEU A 180 7.05 -3.84 -6.65
CA LEU A 180 7.03 -3.22 -5.33
C LEU A 180 8.29 -3.55 -4.52
N GLN A 181 8.76 -4.79 -4.54
CA GLN A 181 10.02 -5.18 -3.91
C GLN A 181 11.21 -4.43 -4.52
N THR A 182 11.24 -4.34 -5.85
CA THR A 182 12.30 -3.58 -6.55
C THR A 182 12.27 -2.10 -6.15
N LEU A 183 11.10 -1.49 -6.08
CA LEU A 183 10.94 -0.09 -5.63
C LEU A 183 11.37 0.07 -4.16
N ALA A 184 11.01 -0.87 -3.30
CA ALA A 184 11.46 -0.83 -1.92
C ALA A 184 12.99 -0.87 -1.84
N HIS A 185 13.62 -1.88 -2.44
CA HIS A 185 15.05 -2.12 -2.29
C HIS A 185 15.91 -1.14 -3.09
N LYS A 186 15.62 -0.93 -4.39
CA LYS A 186 16.48 -0.11 -5.27
C LYS A 186 16.21 1.38 -5.15
N ASN A 187 14.93 1.77 -4.96
CA ASN A 187 14.55 3.17 -4.84
C ASN A 187 14.39 3.62 -3.38
N ASN A 188 14.76 2.75 -2.43
CA ASN A 188 14.77 3.02 -0.99
C ASN A 188 13.40 3.54 -0.49
N LYS A 189 12.31 2.90 -0.93
CA LYS A 189 10.94 3.24 -0.50
C LYS A 189 10.49 2.32 0.63
N LEU A 190 9.59 2.79 1.48
CA LEU A 190 8.87 1.99 2.46
C LEU A 190 7.48 1.72 1.93
N ILE A 191 7.15 0.46 1.69
CA ILE A 191 5.89 0.08 1.08
C ILE A 191 5.11 -0.82 2.05
N PHE A 192 3.85 -0.46 2.32
CA PHE A 192 2.92 -1.30 3.05
C PHE A 192 1.84 -1.80 2.09
N MET A 193 1.54 -3.08 2.15
CA MET A 193 0.53 -3.69 1.30
C MET A 193 -0.36 -4.64 2.08
N ALA A 194 -1.64 -4.31 2.21
CA ALA A 194 -2.64 -5.28 2.65
C ALA A 194 -2.98 -6.21 1.49
N THR A 195 -2.99 -7.52 1.73
CA THR A 195 -3.24 -8.53 0.71
C THR A 195 -3.78 -9.83 1.30
N HIS A 196 -4.44 -10.61 0.45
CA HIS A 196 -4.85 -11.99 0.73
C HIS A 196 -3.96 -13.02 0.03
N ASP A 197 -3.01 -12.56 -0.79
CA ASP A 197 -2.09 -13.43 -1.57
C ASP A 197 -0.92 -13.90 -0.70
N LEU A 198 -1.20 -14.77 0.26
CA LEU A 198 -0.25 -15.21 1.28
C LEU A 198 1.08 -15.71 0.69
N GLN A 199 1.02 -16.66 -0.25
CA GLN A 199 2.23 -17.29 -0.82
C GLN A 199 3.12 -16.27 -1.56
N ILE A 200 2.50 -15.39 -2.35
CA ILE A 200 3.24 -14.37 -3.08
C ILE A 200 3.80 -13.33 -2.09
N ALA A 201 2.99 -12.92 -1.10
CA ALA A 201 3.41 -11.98 -0.08
C ALA A 201 4.64 -12.46 0.69
N LEU A 202 4.64 -13.72 1.16
CA LEU A 202 5.76 -14.30 1.90
C LEU A 202 7.02 -14.46 1.05
N LYS A 203 6.88 -14.60 -0.27
CA LYS A 203 8.03 -14.69 -1.17
C LYS A 203 8.75 -13.35 -1.38
N TYR A 204 8.02 -12.24 -1.38
CA TYR A 204 8.54 -10.94 -1.77
C TYR A 204 8.69 -9.94 -0.63
N ALA A 205 7.98 -10.11 0.49
CA ALA A 205 8.02 -9.19 1.60
C ALA A 205 9.25 -9.36 2.50
N ASP A 206 9.71 -8.24 3.06
CA ASP A 206 10.77 -8.22 4.08
C ASP A 206 10.20 -8.41 5.47
N LYS A 207 9.03 -7.81 5.74
CA LYS A 207 8.33 -7.87 7.02
C LYS A 207 6.85 -8.18 6.84
N VAL A 208 6.29 -8.78 7.87
CA VAL A 208 4.87 -9.10 7.97
C VAL A 208 4.28 -8.44 9.21
N ILE A 209 3.13 -7.82 9.03
CA ILE A 209 2.19 -7.44 10.10
C ILE A 209 1.06 -8.46 10.05
N LEU A 210 1.08 -9.43 10.96
CA LEU A 210 0.10 -10.50 11.01
C LEU A 210 -1.01 -10.15 12.00
N PHE A 211 -2.24 -10.02 11.49
CA PHE A 211 -3.43 -9.79 12.29
C PHE A 211 -4.03 -11.11 12.74
N LEU A 212 -4.00 -11.35 14.03
CA LEU A 212 -4.56 -12.49 14.71
C LEU A 212 -5.81 -12.07 15.49
N ASP A 213 -6.59 -13.04 15.99
CA ASP A 213 -7.71 -12.74 16.86
C ASP A 213 -7.20 -12.14 18.18
N GLY A 214 -7.44 -10.84 18.35
CA GLY A 214 -7.08 -10.08 19.56
C GLY A 214 -5.63 -9.56 19.62
N LYS A 215 -4.75 -9.89 18.69
CA LYS A 215 -3.36 -9.39 18.69
C LYS A 215 -2.80 -9.16 17.28
N ILE A 216 -1.70 -8.41 17.23
CA ILE A 216 -0.89 -8.22 16.02
C ILE A 216 0.54 -8.66 16.31
N GLU A 217 1.10 -9.43 15.41
CA GLU A 217 2.52 -9.79 15.42
C GLU A 217 3.25 -9.10 14.26
N ILE A 218 4.41 -8.48 14.56
CA ILE A 218 5.23 -7.78 13.58
C ILE A 218 6.64 -8.36 13.61
N ASN A 219 7.01 -9.06 12.55
CA ASN A 219 8.32 -9.68 12.43
C ASN A 219 8.82 -9.72 10.98
N SER A 220 10.05 -10.18 10.78
CA SER A 220 10.57 -10.50 9.45
C SER A 220 9.78 -11.66 8.84
N THR A 221 9.71 -11.68 7.52
CA THR A 221 9.08 -12.82 6.80
C THR A 221 9.72 -14.14 7.17
N GLN A 222 11.06 -14.17 7.32
CA GLN A 222 11.80 -15.36 7.72
C GLN A 222 11.35 -15.91 9.08
N TYR A 223 11.10 -15.03 10.06
CA TYR A 223 10.59 -15.44 11.39
C TYR A 223 9.29 -16.22 11.28
N PHE A 224 8.35 -15.75 10.44
CA PHE A 224 7.07 -16.43 10.27
C PHE A 224 7.17 -17.75 9.52
N LEU A 225 8.10 -17.85 8.56
CA LEU A 225 8.39 -19.11 7.85
C LEU A 225 8.98 -20.15 8.80
N ASP A 226 9.94 -19.77 9.64
CA ASP A 226 10.63 -20.68 10.55
C ASP A 226 9.71 -21.19 11.68
N ASN A 227 8.77 -20.37 12.14
CA ASN A 227 7.89 -20.69 13.27
C ASN A 227 6.52 -21.28 12.87
N GLN A 228 6.22 -21.40 11.57
CA GLN A 228 4.93 -21.88 11.06
C GLN A 228 3.69 -21.18 11.65
N SER A 229 3.88 -20.00 12.24
CA SER A 229 2.81 -19.26 12.92
C SER A 229 1.71 -18.76 11.98
N ILE A 230 2.00 -18.69 10.70
CA ILE A 230 1.05 -18.31 9.66
C ILE A 230 0.04 -19.43 9.37
N ASP A 231 0.45 -20.69 9.46
CA ASP A 231 -0.42 -21.84 9.18
C ASP A 231 -1.65 -21.85 10.10
N SER A 232 -1.47 -21.45 11.36
CA SER A 232 -2.57 -21.36 12.34
C SER A 232 -3.66 -20.33 11.99
N VAL A 233 -3.31 -19.29 11.23
CA VAL A 233 -4.24 -18.20 10.85
C VAL A 233 -5.09 -18.56 9.64
N PHE A 234 -4.53 -19.36 8.74
CA PHE A 234 -5.15 -19.73 7.46
C PHE A 234 -5.61 -21.20 7.43
N SER A 235 -5.37 -21.97 8.50
CA SER A 235 -5.90 -23.32 8.61
C SER A 235 -7.44 -23.29 8.65
N ILE A 236 -8.05 -24.11 7.80
CA ILE A 236 -9.48 -24.39 7.85
C ILE A 236 -9.63 -25.64 8.72
N GLU A 237 -10.48 -25.64 9.75
CA GLU A 237 -10.76 -26.83 10.56
C GLU A 237 -11.07 -28.03 9.66
N GLY A 238 -10.28 -29.10 9.79
CA GLY A 238 -10.44 -30.34 9.04
C GLY A 238 -9.71 -30.37 7.67
N VAL A 239 -8.97 -29.34 7.29
CA VAL A 239 -8.13 -29.33 6.08
C VAL A 239 -6.67 -29.15 6.48
N ASP A 240 -5.88 -30.20 6.22
CA ASP A 240 -4.42 -30.18 6.45
C ASP A 240 -3.76 -29.34 5.33
N TYR A 241 -3.70 -28.03 5.52
CA TYR A 241 -3.13 -27.09 4.55
C TYR A 241 -1.68 -26.83 4.92
N LYS A 242 -0.75 -27.52 4.25
CA LYS A 242 0.67 -27.15 4.30
C LYS A 242 0.92 -26.09 3.24
N LEU A 243 1.35 -24.90 3.65
CA LEU A 243 1.70 -23.79 2.77
C LEU A 243 3.00 -24.03 1.99
N PHE A 244 3.83 -24.99 2.44
CA PHE A 244 5.12 -25.39 1.82
C PHE A 244 5.37 -26.88 1.96
#